data_35cdc5b45a0f514b43f8260a148f712d
#
_entry.id   35cdc5b45a0f514b43f8260a148f712d
#
_cell.length_a   1.000
_cell.length_b   1.000
_cell.length_c   1.000
_cell.angle_alpha   90.00
_cell.angle_beta   90.00
_cell.angle_gamma   90.00
#
_symmetry.space_group_name_H-M   'P 1'
#
loop_
_entity.id
_entity.type
_entity.pdbx_description
1 polymer ?
#
loop_
_entity_poly.entity_id
_entity_poly.type
_entity_poly.pdbx_seq_one_letter_code
_entity_poly.pdbx_strand_id
1 'polypeptide(L)'
;MRFAIYSRKSVLTGRGESIENQVELCRSYLAAHYPGVRPEEVAVYEDEGFSGKDFQRPQFRRMLEDIRRARPEALVCYRLDRVSRSVGDFADLIRRLEGWGVAFLCIREKFDTSTPMGKAMMYIASVFAQLERETIAQRVRDNMCLLARTGRWLGGTTPTGFRAERTAEVIVDGRARTACRLVPDPAEWGRAAAIFRLFLARQSLSGLSRALAEEGITARTGRPFSLPGLREILQNPVYCAADRDAWDYFAALGADPCFPRADCDGRRGLLAYQKRDYTGGRSPRNPVDKWIIALGRHPALVSGATWRAVQELLTPDRAPAVHNRRALLSGLLFCARCGEKLLPKARKGGSYDYICRAKLRRGAAACSCPNLSGAAADQAALDALSAQFPRLAPRLEELAREEQRAACRILLQRADWDGADLAFTLCRL
;
A
#
# COMPACT_ATOMS: atom_id res chain seq x y z
N MET A 1 -24.72 35.74 4.64
CA MET A 1 -25.29 34.74 3.71
C MET A 1 -26.15 33.78 4.53
N ARG A 2 -27.45 33.77 4.28
CA ARG A 2 -28.41 32.86 4.92
C ARG A 2 -28.75 31.67 4.05
N PHE A 3 -28.76 31.90 2.71
CA PHE A 3 -28.96 30.87 1.70
C PHE A 3 -27.91 30.97 0.58
N ALA A 4 -27.57 29.84 -0.03
CA ALA A 4 -26.74 29.77 -1.22
C ALA A 4 -27.57 29.15 -2.37
N ILE A 5 -27.60 29.80 -3.52
CA ILE A 5 -28.23 29.24 -4.73
C ILE A 5 -27.12 28.81 -5.68
N TYR A 6 -27.25 27.61 -6.24
CA TYR A 6 -26.36 27.13 -7.30
C TYR A 6 -27.12 26.83 -8.58
N SER A 7 -26.64 27.38 -9.67
CA SER A 7 -27.20 27.17 -11.02
C SER A 7 -26.10 26.82 -12.02
N ARG A 8 -26.44 26.01 -13.05
CA ARG A 8 -25.48 25.60 -14.08
C ARG A 8 -26.15 25.40 -15.44
N LYS A 9 -25.47 25.84 -16.53
CA LYS A 9 -25.86 25.59 -17.91
C LYS A 9 -24.75 24.89 -18.69
N SER A 10 -25.08 23.86 -19.47
CA SER A 10 -24.13 23.12 -20.32
C SER A 10 -24.13 23.72 -21.73
N VAL A 11 -22.96 23.90 -22.34
CA VAL A 11 -22.81 24.43 -23.72
C VAL A 11 -23.45 23.53 -24.79
N LEU A 12 -23.56 22.22 -24.51
CA LEU A 12 -23.89 21.21 -25.54
C LEU A 12 -25.36 21.04 -25.87
N THR A 13 -26.28 21.68 -25.15
CA THR A 13 -27.71 21.55 -25.41
C THR A 13 -28.36 22.93 -25.39
N GLY A 14 -28.55 23.53 -26.54
CA GLY A 14 -29.36 24.74 -26.70
C GLY A 14 -30.82 24.62 -26.26
N ARG A 15 -31.20 23.50 -25.65
CA ARG A 15 -32.49 23.21 -25.03
C ARG A 15 -32.30 23.06 -23.52
N GLY A 16 -32.57 24.10 -22.74
CA GLY A 16 -32.55 24.10 -21.29
C GLY A 16 -32.96 25.47 -20.74
N GLU A 17 -33.54 25.47 -19.53
CA GLU A 17 -33.85 26.70 -18.82
C GLU A 17 -32.61 27.56 -18.64
N SER A 18 -32.74 28.88 -18.84
CA SER A 18 -31.62 29.80 -18.64
C SER A 18 -31.17 29.80 -17.17
N ILE A 19 -29.93 30.23 -16.92
CA ILE A 19 -29.42 30.34 -15.56
C ILE A 19 -30.28 31.30 -14.74
N GLU A 20 -30.65 32.43 -15.35
CA GLU A 20 -31.49 33.47 -14.75
C GLU A 20 -32.82 32.90 -14.29
N ASN A 21 -33.50 32.10 -15.14
CA ASN A 21 -34.77 31.46 -14.82
C ASN A 21 -34.64 30.47 -13.64
N GLN A 22 -33.56 29.67 -13.61
CA GLN A 22 -33.32 28.75 -12.50
C GLN A 22 -33.10 29.49 -11.16
N VAL A 23 -32.36 30.59 -11.18
CA VAL A 23 -32.11 31.44 -10.00
C VAL A 23 -33.40 32.10 -9.54
N GLU A 24 -34.22 32.63 -10.48
CA GLU A 24 -35.49 33.27 -10.16
C GLU A 24 -36.50 32.30 -9.52
N LEU A 25 -36.59 31.07 -10.06
CA LEU A 25 -37.39 30.02 -9.45
C LEU A 25 -36.92 29.65 -8.03
N CYS A 26 -35.60 29.63 -7.80
CA CYS A 26 -35.06 29.42 -6.46
C CYS A 26 -35.39 30.58 -5.50
N ARG A 27 -35.31 31.83 -5.96
CA ARG A 27 -35.64 33.00 -5.16
C ARG A 27 -37.16 33.06 -4.84
N SER A 28 -37.99 32.75 -5.80
CA SER A 28 -39.45 32.67 -5.61
C SER A 28 -39.84 31.61 -4.59
N TYR A 29 -39.18 30.45 -4.64
CA TYR A 29 -39.36 29.39 -3.64
C TYR A 29 -38.95 29.83 -2.24
N LEU A 30 -37.79 30.48 -2.11
CA LEU A 30 -37.32 30.99 -0.83
C LEU A 30 -38.25 32.05 -0.25
N ALA A 31 -38.73 32.98 -1.08
CA ALA A 31 -39.70 34.03 -0.67
C ALA A 31 -41.01 33.41 -0.14
N ALA A 32 -41.50 32.34 -0.79
CA ALA A 32 -42.73 31.68 -0.40
C ALA A 32 -42.64 30.85 0.88
N HIS A 33 -41.49 30.20 1.12
CA HIS A 33 -41.34 29.22 2.21
C HIS A 33 -40.52 29.74 3.39
N TYR A 34 -39.75 30.82 3.21
CA TYR A 34 -38.90 31.44 4.26
C TYR A 34 -39.20 32.94 4.35
N PRO A 35 -40.33 33.33 4.96
CA PRO A 35 -40.71 34.72 5.05
C PRO A 35 -39.66 35.54 5.79
N GLY A 36 -39.35 36.75 5.28
CA GLY A 36 -38.37 37.67 5.84
C GLY A 36 -36.92 37.48 5.32
N VAL A 37 -36.69 36.61 4.35
CA VAL A 37 -35.39 36.52 3.67
C VAL A 37 -35.18 37.73 2.78
N ARG A 38 -34.12 38.49 2.99
CA ARG A 38 -33.74 39.63 2.18
C ARG A 38 -32.82 39.18 1.02
N PRO A 39 -32.89 39.86 -0.15
CA PRO A 39 -32.05 39.54 -1.30
C PRO A 39 -30.54 39.48 -0.98
N GLU A 40 -30.04 40.35 -0.07
CA GLU A 40 -28.63 40.40 0.30
C GLU A 40 -28.18 39.18 1.13
N GLU A 41 -29.11 38.43 1.68
CA GLU A 41 -28.85 37.23 2.45
C GLU A 41 -28.70 36.00 1.58
N VAL A 42 -28.98 36.10 0.28
CA VAL A 42 -28.92 35.00 -0.70
C VAL A 42 -27.73 35.19 -1.62
N ALA A 43 -26.72 34.32 -1.49
CA ALA A 43 -25.58 34.29 -2.40
C ALA A 43 -25.91 33.40 -3.61
N VAL A 44 -25.53 33.82 -4.81
CA VAL A 44 -25.79 33.11 -6.07
C VAL A 44 -24.45 32.72 -6.69
N TYR A 45 -24.34 31.46 -7.12
CA TYR A 45 -23.17 30.90 -7.77
C TYR A 45 -23.59 30.26 -9.10
N GLU A 46 -22.95 30.68 -10.20
CA GLU A 46 -23.34 30.33 -11.55
C GLU A 46 -22.15 29.80 -12.34
N ASP A 47 -22.26 28.57 -12.87
CA ASP A 47 -21.26 28.00 -13.77
C ASP A 47 -21.88 27.81 -15.17
N GLU A 48 -21.38 28.56 -16.15
CA GLU A 48 -21.76 28.40 -17.55
C GLU A 48 -20.69 27.67 -18.34
N GLY A 49 -21.09 26.74 -19.20
CA GLY A 49 -20.16 26.02 -20.07
C GLY A 49 -19.50 24.77 -19.44
N PHE A 50 -19.83 24.41 -18.24
CA PHE A 50 -19.22 23.27 -17.55
C PHE A 50 -20.10 22.01 -17.57
N SER A 51 -19.43 20.82 -17.61
CA SER A 51 -20.10 19.53 -17.51
C SER A 51 -20.46 19.21 -16.06
N GLY A 52 -21.58 18.50 -15.85
CA GLY A 52 -21.95 17.98 -14.52
C GLY A 52 -21.19 16.70 -14.10
N LYS A 53 -20.10 16.32 -14.80
CA LYS A 53 -19.38 15.07 -14.53
C LYS A 53 -18.37 15.15 -13.39
N ASP A 54 -17.93 16.33 -13.00
CA ASP A 54 -16.98 16.53 -11.90
C ASP A 54 -17.26 17.82 -11.13
N PHE A 55 -16.61 17.99 -9.99
CA PHE A 55 -16.69 19.20 -9.16
C PHE A 55 -15.58 20.23 -9.46
N GLN A 56 -14.89 20.11 -10.59
CA GLN A 56 -13.81 21.02 -11.01
C GLN A 56 -14.35 22.35 -11.59
N ARG A 57 -15.52 22.81 -11.12
CA ARG A 57 -16.19 24.02 -11.55
C ARG A 57 -15.81 25.20 -10.64
N PRO A 58 -15.39 26.35 -11.19
CA PRO A 58 -14.85 27.45 -10.39
C PRO A 58 -15.84 27.99 -9.35
N GLN A 59 -17.09 28.29 -9.78
CA GLN A 59 -18.09 28.84 -8.86
C GLN A 59 -18.61 27.80 -7.88
N PHE A 60 -18.70 26.54 -8.28
CA PHE A 60 -19.07 25.44 -7.39
C PHE A 60 -18.04 25.27 -6.25
N ARG A 61 -16.74 25.35 -6.54
CA ARG A 61 -15.68 25.29 -5.53
C ARG A 61 -15.75 26.48 -4.59
N ARG A 62 -15.89 27.69 -5.16
CA ARG A 62 -16.03 28.91 -4.36
C ARG A 62 -17.24 28.81 -3.44
N MET A 63 -18.37 28.36 -3.96
CA MET A 63 -19.58 28.10 -3.18
C MET A 63 -19.31 27.18 -1.98
N LEU A 64 -18.63 26.06 -2.18
CA LEU A 64 -18.34 25.13 -1.10
C LEU A 64 -17.42 25.74 -0.02
N GLU A 65 -16.45 26.56 -0.42
CA GLU A 65 -15.59 27.29 0.51
C GLU A 65 -16.37 28.33 1.33
N ASP A 66 -17.24 29.07 0.67
CA ASP A 66 -18.08 30.10 1.30
C ASP A 66 -19.13 29.45 2.23
N ILE A 67 -19.76 28.35 1.82
CA ILE A 67 -20.69 27.57 2.66
C ILE A 67 -19.98 27.03 3.91
N ARG A 68 -18.77 26.51 3.75
CA ARG A 68 -17.97 26.00 4.89
C ARG A 68 -17.69 27.09 5.91
N ARG A 69 -17.44 28.33 5.47
CA ARG A 69 -17.13 29.49 6.33
C ARG A 69 -18.39 30.09 6.96
N ALA A 70 -19.40 30.33 6.15
CA ALA A 70 -20.60 31.10 6.56
C ALA A 70 -21.72 30.21 7.13
N ARG A 71 -21.69 28.88 6.84
CA ARG A 71 -22.70 27.90 7.29
C ARG A 71 -24.14 28.39 7.12
N PRO A 72 -24.60 28.63 5.88
CA PRO A 72 -25.96 29.07 5.62
C PRO A 72 -26.97 28.00 6.07
N GLU A 73 -28.25 28.37 6.18
CA GLU A 73 -29.33 27.45 6.51
C GLU A 73 -29.45 26.36 5.46
N ALA A 74 -29.35 26.72 4.16
CA ALA A 74 -29.43 25.76 3.08
C ALA A 74 -28.67 26.18 1.81
N LEU A 75 -28.24 25.14 1.06
CA LEU A 75 -27.88 25.21 -0.35
C LEU A 75 -29.12 24.85 -1.17
N VAL A 76 -29.50 25.72 -2.10
CA VAL A 76 -30.71 25.59 -2.93
C VAL A 76 -30.32 25.40 -4.39
N CYS A 77 -30.93 24.47 -5.06
CA CYS A 77 -30.85 24.31 -6.54
C CYS A 77 -32.23 24.05 -7.14
N TYR A 78 -32.35 24.36 -8.41
CA TYR A 78 -33.63 24.12 -9.13
C TYR A 78 -33.78 22.61 -9.44
N ARG A 79 -32.70 21.91 -9.90
CA ARG A 79 -32.70 20.51 -10.27
C ARG A 79 -31.42 19.82 -9.80
N LEU A 80 -31.53 18.54 -9.41
CA LEU A 80 -30.39 17.73 -8.96
C LEU A 80 -29.29 17.60 -10.01
N ASP A 81 -29.65 17.48 -11.31
CA ASP A 81 -28.68 17.34 -12.41
C ASP A 81 -27.84 18.62 -12.65
N ARG A 82 -28.22 19.76 -12.06
CA ARG A 82 -27.39 20.97 -12.04
C ARG A 82 -26.19 20.80 -11.09
N VAL A 83 -26.39 20.14 -9.98
CA VAL A 83 -25.37 19.93 -8.96
C VAL A 83 -24.47 18.76 -9.34
N SER A 84 -25.03 17.58 -9.56
CA SER A 84 -24.28 16.38 -9.97
C SER A 84 -25.11 15.49 -10.91
N ARG A 85 -24.41 14.75 -11.77
CA ARG A 85 -24.99 13.66 -12.58
C ARG A 85 -24.65 12.28 -12.02
N SER A 86 -23.73 12.20 -11.07
CA SER A 86 -23.32 10.98 -10.38
C SER A 86 -24.03 10.93 -9.03
N VAL A 87 -24.66 9.81 -8.73
CA VAL A 87 -25.26 9.56 -7.41
C VAL A 87 -24.19 9.57 -6.33
N GLY A 88 -22.99 9.07 -6.65
CA GLY A 88 -21.85 9.06 -5.72
C GLY A 88 -21.39 10.45 -5.33
N ASP A 89 -21.18 11.32 -6.33
CA ASP A 89 -20.74 12.70 -6.10
C ASP A 89 -21.79 13.51 -5.34
N PHE A 90 -23.07 13.26 -5.64
CA PHE A 90 -24.17 13.88 -4.93
C PHE A 90 -24.19 13.46 -3.45
N ALA A 91 -24.07 12.17 -3.16
CA ALA A 91 -24.01 11.67 -1.79
C ALA A 91 -22.81 12.23 -1.00
N ASP A 92 -21.66 12.42 -1.66
CA ASP A 92 -20.48 13.04 -1.05
C ASP A 92 -20.70 14.53 -0.73
N LEU A 93 -21.38 15.26 -1.63
CA LEU A 93 -21.76 16.64 -1.38
C LEU A 93 -22.68 16.75 -0.15
N ILE A 94 -23.74 15.94 -0.13
CA ILE A 94 -24.73 16.00 0.97
C ILE A 94 -24.06 15.65 2.31
N ARG A 95 -23.19 14.66 2.39
CA ARG A 95 -22.42 14.36 3.61
C ARG A 95 -21.55 15.52 4.08
N ARG A 96 -20.95 16.28 3.15
CA ARG A 96 -20.21 17.51 3.52
C ARG A 96 -21.12 18.58 4.06
N LEU A 97 -22.26 18.84 3.40
CA LEU A 97 -23.24 19.82 3.86
C LEU A 97 -23.80 19.47 5.24
N GLU A 98 -24.13 18.20 5.47
CA GLU A 98 -24.58 17.70 6.77
C GLU A 98 -23.51 17.89 7.86
N GLY A 99 -22.25 17.58 7.56
CA GLY A 99 -21.11 17.82 8.47
C GLY A 99 -20.89 19.30 8.80
N TRP A 100 -21.38 20.21 7.98
CA TRP A 100 -21.37 21.67 8.22
C TRP A 100 -22.68 22.20 8.83
N GLY A 101 -23.69 21.34 8.99
CA GLY A 101 -25.02 21.72 9.49
C GLY A 101 -25.87 22.49 8.47
N VAL A 102 -25.62 22.29 7.16
CA VAL A 102 -26.29 23.00 6.07
C VAL A 102 -27.27 22.07 5.37
N ALA A 103 -28.52 22.45 5.24
CA ALA A 103 -29.53 21.69 4.50
C ALA A 103 -29.32 21.79 2.98
N PHE A 104 -29.84 20.83 2.25
CA PHE A 104 -29.87 20.85 0.80
C PHE A 104 -31.32 20.82 0.32
N LEU A 105 -31.70 21.80 -0.52
CA LEU A 105 -33.03 21.96 -1.07
C LEU A 105 -32.99 21.85 -2.61
N CYS A 106 -33.77 20.96 -3.15
CA CYS A 106 -33.98 20.86 -4.60
C CYS A 106 -35.47 21.05 -4.94
N ILE A 107 -35.76 22.08 -5.71
CA ILE A 107 -37.13 22.57 -5.88
C ILE A 107 -37.94 21.62 -6.75
N ARG A 108 -37.43 21.25 -7.92
CA ARG A 108 -38.18 20.45 -8.89
C ARG A 108 -38.45 19.03 -8.42
N GLU A 109 -37.43 18.37 -7.85
CA GLU A 109 -37.54 17.02 -7.33
C GLU A 109 -38.14 16.99 -5.90
N LYS A 110 -38.50 18.17 -5.32
CA LYS A 110 -39.03 18.31 -3.94
C LYS A 110 -38.19 17.60 -2.89
N PHE A 111 -36.86 17.72 -3.01
CA PHE A 111 -35.90 17.07 -2.15
C PHE A 111 -35.37 18.08 -1.10
N ASP A 112 -35.60 17.77 0.17
CA ASP A 112 -35.24 18.64 1.29
C ASP A 112 -34.62 17.82 2.43
N THR A 113 -33.30 17.97 2.65
CA THR A 113 -32.57 17.25 3.69
C THR A 113 -32.81 17.81 5.10
N SER A 114 -33.55 18.91 5.26
CA SER A 114 -34.00 19.37 6.59
C SER A 114 -35.11 18.48 7.15
N THR A 115 -35.82 17.75 6.30
CA THR A 115 -36.92 16.86 6.70
C THR A 115 -36.45 15.44 6.97
N PRO A 116 -37.11 14.67 7.88
CA PRO A 116 -36.79 13.26 8.12
C PRO A 116 -36.86 12.40 6.85
N MET A 117 -37.84 12.66 5.97
CA MET A 117 -38.01 11.93 4.72
C MET A 117 -36.87 12.23 3.74
N GLY A 118 -36.47 13.49 3.61
CA GLY A 118 -35.33 13.88 2.78
C GLY A 118 -34.01 13.27 3.28
N LYS A 119 -33.80 13.21 4.58
CA LYS A 119 -32.65 12.50 5.16
C LYS A 119 -32.69 11.01 4.84
N ALA A 120 -33.82 10.34 4.98
CA ALA A 120 -33.96 8.94 4.62
C ALA A 120 -33.64 8.68 3.14
N MET A 121 -34.15 9.50 2.24
CA MET A 121 -33.83 9.43 0.80
C MET A 121 -32.34 9.64 0.52
N MET A 122 -31.68 10.54 1.26
CA MET A 122 -30.23 10.74 1.18
C MET A 122 -29.45 9.47 1.55
N TYR A 123 -29.81 8.80 2.65
CA TYR A 123 -29.15 7.54 3.05
C TYR A 123 -29.36 6.46 1.99
N ILE A 124 -30.56 6.33 1.44
CA ILE A 124 -30.83 5.38 0.36
C ILE A 124 -29.95 5.70 -0.87
N ALA A 125 -29.88 6.96 -1.31
CA ALA A 125 -29.03 7.38 -2.41
C ALA A 125 -27.55 7.09 -2.13
N SER A 126 -27.08 7.28 -0.88
CA SER A 126 -25.70 7.00 -0.47
C SER A 126 -25.39 5.50 -0.54
N VAL A 127 -26.30 4.62 -0.14
CA VAL A 127 -26.18 3.16 -0.25
C VAL A 127 -26.08 2.73 -1.71
N PHE A 128 -26.95 3.25 -2.58
CA PHE A 128 -26.90 2.96 -4.03
C PHE A 128 -25.58 3.44 -4.66
N ALA A 129 -25.09 4.61 -4.28
CA ALA A 129 -23.80 5.13 -4.75
C ALA A 129 -22.62 4.25 -4.32
N GLN A 130 -22.67 3.70 -3.11
CA GLN A 130 -21.67 2.76 -2.63
C GLN A 130 -21.74 1.44 -3.40
N LEU A 131 -22.94 0.88 -3.58
CA LEU A 131 -23.15 -0.35 -4.33
C LEU A 131 -22.66 -0.22 -5.79
N GLU A 132 -22.93 0.91 -6.46
CA GLU A 132 -22.42 1.18 -7.80
C GLU A 132 -20.88 1.17 -7.85
N ARG A 133 -20.21 1.85 -6.90
CA ARG A 133 -18.75 1.85 -6.80
C ARG A 133 -18.17 0.45 -6.57
N GLU A 134 -18.77 -0.32 -5.68
CA GLU A 134 -18.36 -1.70 -5.40
C GLU A 134 -18.55 -2.61 -6.61
N THR A 135 -19.70 -2.45 -7.31
CA THR A 135 -20.00 -3.21 -8.55
C THR A 135 -19.01 -2.89 -9.66
N ILE A 136 -18.67 -1.61 -9.86
CA ILE A 136 -17.66 -1.19 -10.84
C ILE A 136 -16.29 -1.75 -10.47
N ALA A 137 -15.90 -1.65 -9.20
CA ALA A 137 -14.62 -2.19 -8.71
C ALA A 137 -14.55 -3.72 -8.89
N GLN A 138 -15.65 -4.44 -8.64
CA GLN A 138 -15.72 -5.88 -8.88
C GLN A 138 -15.58 -6.21 -10.36
N ARG A 139 -16.33 -5.55 -11.24
CA ARG A 139 -16.23 -5.75 -12.71
C ARG A 139 -14.82 -5.48 -13.23
N VAL A 140 -14.14 -4.45 -12.71
CA VAL A 140 -12.74 -4.15 -13.07
C VAL A 140 -11.82 -5.29 -12.62
N ARG A 141 -11.98 -5.80 -11.39
CA ARG A 141 -11.19 -6.95 -10.87
C ARG A 141 -11.41 -8.19 -11.73
N ASP A 142 -12.66 -8.54 -12.03
CA ASP A 142 -13.00 -9.73 -12.81
C ASP A 142 -12.41 -9.64 -14.22
N ASN A 143 -12.55 -8.48 -14.87
CA ASN A 143 -11.95 -8.24 -16.19
C ASN A 143 -10.41 -8.31 -16.15
N MET A 144 -9.77 -7.77 -15.11
CA MET A 144 -8.32 -7.88 -14.93
C MET A 144 -7.88 -9.34 -14.74
N CYS A 145 -8.65 -10.16 -14.02
CA CYS A 145 -8.39 -11.59 -13.87
C CYS A 145 -8.52 -12.34 -15.22
N LEU A 146 -9.55 -12.04 -16.00
CA LEU A 146 -9.72 -12.61 -17.35
C LEU A 146 -8.55 -12.23 -18.27
N LEU A 147 -8.16 -10.96 -18.28
CA LEU A 147 -7.02 -10.50 -19.06
C LEU A 147 -5.70 -11.15 -18.59
N ALA A 148 -5.53 -11.34 -17.27
CA ALA A 148 -4.37 -12.01 -16.71
C ALA A 148 -4.20 -13.43 -17.26
N ARG A 149 -5.29 -14.18 -17.40
CA ARG A 149 -5.29 -15.54 -17.95
C ARG A 149 -4.79 -15.62 -19.40
N THR A 150 -4.84 -14.50 -20.14
CA THR A 150 -4.35 -14.43 -21.54
C THR A 150 -2.81 -14.30 -21.65
N GLY A 151 -2.08 -14.23 -20.54
CA GLY A 151 -0.63 -14.04 -20.53
C GLY A 151 -0.16 -12.68 -21.02
N ARG A 152 -1.03 -11.65 -20.99
CA ARG A 152 -0.68 -10.27 -21.32
C ARG A 152 -0.07 -9.56 -20.12
N TRP A 153 0.90 -8.70 -20.38
CA TRP A 153 1.37 -7.76 -19.37
C TRP A 153 0.32 -6.65 -19.16
N LEU A 154 -0.25 -6.58 -17.97
CA LEU A 154 -1.34 -5.64 -17.66
C LEU A 154 -0.85 -4.27 -17.18
N GLY A 155 0.45 -4.01 -17.26
CA GLY A 155 1.06 -2.74 -16.85
C GLY A 155 1.65 -2.78 -15.45
N GLY A 156 2.01 -1.60 -14.94
CA GLY A 156 2.72 -1.42 -13.67
C GLY A 156 4.22 -1.29 -13.87
N THR A 157 4.96 -1.30 -12.75
CA THR A 157 6.44 -1.25 -12.77
C THR A 157 7.01 -2.50 -13.41
N THR A 158 7.82 -2.33 -14.46
CA THR A 158 8.45 -3.45 -15.15
C THR A 158 9.45 -4.16 -14.23
N PRO A 159 9.49 -5.51 -14.22
CA PRO A 159 10.48 -6.27 -13.48
C PRO A 159 11.91 -5.92 -13.92
N THR A 160 12.88 -6.01 -13.01
CA THR A 160 14.30 -5.82 -13.34
C THR A 160 14.72 -6.74 -14.48
N GLY A 161 15.41 -6.24 -15.48
CA GLY A 161 15.78 -6.99 -16.68
C GLY A 161 14.76 -6.91 -17.81
N PHE A 162 13.60 -6.29 -17.60
CA PHE A 162 12.57 -6.15 -18.60
C PHE A 162 12.16 -4.69 -18.81
N ARG A 163 11.77 -4.36 -20.03
CA ARG A 163 11.07 -3.13 -20.39
C ARG A 163 9.73 -3.47 -21.03
N ALA A 164 8.78 -2.53 -20.95
CA ALA A 164 7.47 -2.66 -21.59
C ALA A 164 7.57 -2.10 -23.03
N GLU A 165 7.14 -2.89 -24.00
CA GLU A 165 7.05 -2.50 -25.40
C GLU A 165 5.59 -2.45 -25.83
N ARG A 166 5.19 -1.38 -26.52
CA ARG A 166 3.84 -1.25 -27.10
C ARG A 166 3.72 -2.18 -28.31
N THR A 167 2.68 -3.02 -28.33
CA THR A 167 2.52 -4.05 -29.36
C THR A 167 1.37 -3.80 -30.34
N ALA A 168 0.29 -3.20 -29.89
CA ALA A 168 -0.87 -2.89 -30.73
C ALA A 168 -1.82 -1.93 -30.00
N GLU A 169 -2.62 -1.19 -30.75
CA GLU A 169 -3.83 -0.59 -30.22
C GLU A 169 -4.95 -1.64 -30.25
N VAL A 170 -5.56 -1.87 -29.10
CA VAL A 170 -6.71 -2.76 -28.94
C VAL A 170 -7.92 -1.89 -28.63
N ILE A 171 -8.96 -1.99 -29.44
CA ILE A 171 -10.22 -1.30 -29.16
C ILE A 171 -10.96 -2.09 -28.07
N VAL A 172 -11.12 -1.47 -26.89
CA VAL A 172 -11.90 -2.00 -25.79
C VAL A 172 -12.99 -0.99 -25.47
N ASP A 173 -14.25 -1.39 -25.54
CA ASP A 173 -15.42 -0.53 -25.32
C ASP A 173 -15.40 0.75 -26.20
N GLY A 174 -15.02 0.60 -27.48
CA GLY A 174 -14.95 1.71 -28.44
C GLY A 174 -13.80 2.70 -28.20
N ARG A 175 -12.86 2.40 -27.30
CA ARG A 175 -11.67 3.22 -27.02
C ARG A 175 -10.40 2.47 -27.38
N ALA A 176 -9.50 3.13 -28.09
CA ALA A 176 -8.17 2.61 -28.35
C ALA A 176 -7.38 2.52 -27.05
N ARG A 177 -6.93 1.31 -26.70
CA ARG A 177 -6.02 1.06 -25.58
C ARG A 177 -4.75 0.42 -26.10
N THR A 178 -3.61 0.85 -25.59
CA THR A 178 -2.32 0.28 -25.98
C THR A 178 -2.07 -1.01 -25.21
N ALA A 179 -1.91 -2.13 -25.93
CA ALA A 179 -1.41 -3.37 -25.35
C ALA A 179 0.12 -3.30 -25.24
N CYS A 180 0.65 -3.78 -24.12
CA CYS A 180 2.10 -3.86 -23.90
C CYS A 180 2.53 -5.32 -23.69
N ARG A 181 3.76 -5.62 -24.10
CA ARG A 181 4.45 -6.87 -23.75
C ARG A 181 5.76 -6.56 -23.01
N LEU A 182 6.22 -7.53 -22.21
CA LEU A 182 7.56 -7.46 -21.64
C LEU A 182 8.57 -7.94 -22.68
N VAL A 183 9.66 -7.21 -22.83
CA VAL A 183 10.81 -7.61 -23.63
C VAL A 183 12.07 -7.44 -22.78
N PRO A 184 13.13 -8.23 -23.00
CA PRO A 184 14.39 -8.05 -22.31
C PRO A 184 14.93 -6.62 -22.52
N ASP A 185 15.40 -6.02 -21.45
CA ASP A 185 16.13 -4.77 -21.50
C ASP A 185 17.63 -5.09 -21.59
N PRO A 186 18.32 -4.78 -22.72
CA PRO A 186 19.74 -5.11 -22.88
C PRO A 186 20.64 -4.58 -21.75
N ALA A 187 20.29 -3.42 -21.18
CA ALA A 187 21.05 -2.79 -20.10
C ALA A 187 20.85 -3.48 -18.73
N GLU A 188 19.73 -4.19 -18.54
CA GLU A 188 19.35 -4.77 -17.25
C GLU A 188 19.27 -6.31 -17.24
N TRP A 189 19.18 -6.94 -18.40
CA TRP A 189 19.03 -8.39 -18.51
C TRP A 189 20.15 -9.15 -17.79
N GLY A 190 21.40 -8.69 -18.02
CA GLY A 190 22.58 -9.24 -17.36
C GLY A 190 22.54 -9.09 -15.83
N ARG A 191 21.98 -7.98 -15.31
CA ARG A 191 21.78 -7.79 -13.86
C ARG A 191 20.82 -8.79 -13.26
N ALA A 192 19.69 -9.04 -13.94
CA ALA A 192 18.73 -10.04 -13.50
C ALA A 192 19.34 -11.45 -13.49
N ALA A 193 20.10 -11.81 -14.53
CA ALA A 193 20.80 -13.09 -14.60
C ALA A 193 21.84 -13.24 -13.48
N ALA A 194 22.62 -12.18 -13.20
CA ALA A 194 23.60 -12.16 -12.12
C ALA A 194 22.95 -12.39 -10.74
N ILE A 195 21.77 -11.81 -10.47
CA ILE A 195 21.05 -12.01 -9.21
C ILE A 195 20.75 -13.50 -8.98
N PHE A 196 20.24 -14.22 -9.96
CA PHE A 196 19.95 -15.65 -9.83
C PHE A 196 21.24 -16.48 -9.70
N ARG A 197 22.26 -16.24 -10.54
CA ARG A 197 23.55 -16.91 -10.50
C ARG A 197 24.23 -16.76 -9.16
N LEU A 198 24.36 -15.54 -8.66
CA LEU A 198 25.02 -15.22 -7.39
C LEU A 198 24.23 -15.75 -6.18
N PHE A 199 22.89 -15.74 -6.25
CA PHE A 199 22.09 -16.29 -5.18
C PHE A 199 22.29 -17.79 -5.00
N LEU A 200 22.32 -18.56 -6.10
CA LEU A 200 22.59 -19.99 -6.05
C LEU A 200 24.00 -20.29 -5.53
N ALA A 201 24.99 -19.46 -5.87
CA ALA A 201 26.35 -19.61 -5.35
C ALA A 201 26.47 -19.25 -3.87
N ARG A 202 25.77 -18.23 -3.38
CA ARG A 202 25.88 -17.71 -2.00
C ARG A 202 24.82 -18.27 -1.04
N GLN A 203 23.75 -18.82 -1.53
CA GLN A 203 22.63 -19.46 -0.79
C GLN A 203 22.06 -18.61 0.35
N SER A 204 22.26 -17.28 0.30
CA SER A 204 21.71 -16.35 1.27
C SER A 204 21.54 -14.95 0.69
N LEU A 205 20.47 -14.25 1.10
CA LEU A 205 20.21 -12.87 0.65
C LEU A 205 21.31 -11.89 1.06
N SER A 206 21.89 -12.05 2.24
CA SER A 206 23.00 -11.20 2.71
C SER A 206 24.29 -11.48 1.92
N GLY A 207 24.55 -12.74 1.57
CA GLY A 207 25.66 -13.13 0.70
C GLY A 207 25.48 -12.60 -0.71
N LEU A 208 24.27 -12.72 -1.27
CA LEU A 208 23.90 -12.14 -2.57
C LEU A 208 24.12 -10.62 -2.58
N SER A 209 23.64 -9.90 -1.56
CA SER A 209 23.78 -8.43 -1.49
C SER A 209 25.25 -7.98 -1.47
N ARG A 210 26.12 -8.73 -0.79
CA ARG A 210 27.57 -8.46 -0.80
C ARG A 210 28.19 -8.75 -2.15
N ALA A 211 27.89 -9.89 -2.74
CA ALA A 211 28.44 -10.28 -4.04
C ALA A 211 28.02 -9.30 -5.14
N LEU A 212 26.78 -8.81 -5.13
CA LEU A 212 26.34 -7.76 -6.06
C LEU A 212 27.10 -6.44 -5.87
N ALA A 213 27.42 -6.07 -4.62
CA ALA A 213 28.23 -4.89 -4.33
C ALA A 213 29.70 -5.06 -4.78
N GLU A 214 30.28 -6.26 -4.61
CA GLU A 214 31.63 -6.63 -5.08
C GLU A 214 31.71 -6.58 -6.60
N GLU A 215 30.67 -7.01 -7.33
CA GLU A 215 30.58 -6.92 -8.80
C GLU A 215 30.10 -5.54 -9.29
N GLY A 216 29.86 -4.56 -8.43
CA GLY A 216 29.40 -3.21 -8.80
C GLY A 216 27.97 -3.17 -9.35
N ILE A 217 27.16 -4.21 -9.13
CA ILE A 217 25.80 -4.34 -9.67
C ILE A 217 24.79 -3.62 -8.78
N THR A 218 24.15 -2.58 -9.32
CA THR A 218 23.18 -1.74 -8.61
C THR A 218 21.77 -1.83 -9.21
N ALA A 219 20.78 -1.37 -8.46
CA ALA A 219 19.40 -1.20 -8.95
C ALA A 219 19.32 -0.08 -10.01
N ARG A 220 18.17 0.06 -10.70
CA ARG A 220 17.89 1.15 -11.66
C ARG A 220 18.18 2.54 -11.11
N THR A 221 18.02 2.72 -9.81
CA THR A 221 18.25 3.98 -9.12
C THR A 221 19.71 4.28 -8.84
N GLY A 222 20.65 3.42 -9.25
CA GLY A 222 22.08 3.50 -8.91
C GLY A 222 22.40 3.12 -7.47
N ARG A 223 21.41 2.76 -6.65
CA ARG A 223 21.57 2.35 -5.24
C ARG A 223 21.74 0.83 -5.11
N PRO A 224 22.37 0.34 -4.05
CA PRO A 224 22.38 -1.09 -3.75
C PRO A 224 20.97 -1.66 -3.62
N PHE A 225 20.79 -2.91 -4.03
CA PHE A 225 19.53 -3.61 -3.84
C PHE A 225 19.22 -3.81 -2.36
N SER A 226 17.97 -3.58 -1.95
CA SER A 226 17.52 -3.95 -0.61
C SER A 226 17.25 -5.46 -0.51
N LEU A 227 17.45 -6.06 0.67
CA LEU A 227 17.18 -7.49 0.88
C LEU A 227 15.71 -7.87 0.56
N PRO A 228 14.69 -7.07 0.95
CA PRO A 228 13.31 -7.33 0.51
C PRO A 228 13.15 -7.25 -1.00
N GLY A 229 13.79 -6.30 -1.67
CA GLY A 229 13.75 -6.18 -3.13
C GLY A 229 14.38 -7.38 -3.84
N LEU A 230 15.53 -7.85 -3.36
CA LEU A 230 16.17 -9.07 -3.88
C LEU A 230 15.27 -10.30 -3.71
N ARG A 231 14.65 -10.45 -2.54
CA ARG A 231 13.68 -11.52 -2.29
C ARG A 231 12.50 -11.43 -3.27
N GLU A 232 11.97 -10.24 -3.51
CA GLU A 232 10.84 -10.05 -4.42
C GLU A 232 11.21 -10.39 -5.88
N ILE A 233 12.42 -10.03 -6.33
CA ILE A 233 12.95 -10.43 -7.66
C ILE A 233 13.05 -11.96 -7.74
N LEU A 234 13.72 -12.60 -6.80
CA LEU A 234 13.94 -14.06 -6.80
C LEU A 234 12.64 -14.87 -6.70
N GLN A 235 11.60 -14.31 -6.09
CA GLN A 235 10.28 -14.93 -5.93
C GLN A 235 9.30 -14.58 -7.05
N ASN A 236 9.71 -13.81 -8.06
CA ASN A 236 8.81 -13.42 -9.13
C ASN A 236 8.81 -14.44 -10.26
N PRO A 237 7.67 -15.10 -10.56
CA PRO A 237 7.57 -16.09 -11.63
C PRO A 237 7.92 -15.56 -13.03
N VAL A 238 7.96 -14.25 -13.23
CA VAL A 238 8.30 -13.64 -14.54
C VAL A 238 9.65 -14.11 -15.09
N TYR A 239 10.56 -14.53 -14.23
CA TYR A 239 11.89 -15.03 -14.62
C TYR A 239 11.90 -16.54 -14.92
N CYS A 240 10.89 -17.25 -14.46
CA CYS A 240 10.77 -18.70 -14.54
C CYS A 240 10.30 -19.12 -15.93
N ALA A 241 10.94 -20.12 -16.52
CA ALA A 241 10.49 -20.74 -17.75
C ALA A 241 9.17 -21.49 -17.55
N ALA A 242 8.29 -21.41 -18.51
CA ALA A 242 7.10 -22.23 -18.60
C ALA A 242 7.50 -23.63 -19.08
N ASP A 243 8.16 -24.39 -18.24
CA ASP A 243 8.50 -25.80 -18.43
C ASP A 243 7.64 -26.69 -17.51
N ARG A 244 7.81 -28.01 -17.65
CA ARG A 244 7.02 -28.97 -16.88
C ARG A 244 7.30 -28.89 -15.38
N ASP A 245 8.55 -28.62 -14.97
CA ASP A 245 8.92 -28.50 -13.56
C ASP A 245 8.22 -27.31 -12.91
N ALA A 246 8.15 -26.17 -13.60
CA ALA A 246 7.45 -24.99 -13.12
C ALA A 246 5.93 -25.21 -13.05
N TRP A 247 5.37 -25.85 -14.08
CA TRP A 247 3.93 -26.16 -14.10
C TRP A 247 3.55 -27.05 -12.92
N ASP A 248 4.28 -28.17 -12.74
CA ASP A 248 4.05 -29.14 -11.66
C ASP A 248 4.24 -28.50 -10.28
N TYR A 249 5.23 -27.60 -10.13
CA TYR A 249 5.46 -26.85 -8.89
C TYR A 249 4.27 -25.96 -8.52
N PHE A 250 3.76 -25.14 -9.44
CA PHE A 250 2.63 -24.25 -9.16
C PHE A 250 1.33 -25.02 -8.95
N ALA A 251 1.08 -26.08 -9.71
CA ALA A 251 -0.07 -26.96 -9.54
C ALA A 251 -0.06 -27.64 -8.16
N ALA A 252 1.09 -28.14 -7.71
CA ALA A 252 1.24 -28.75 -6.38
C ALA A 252 1.00 -27.77 -5.22
N LEU A 253 1.24 -26.49 -5.43
CA LEU A 253 0.94 -25.42 -4.45
C LEU A 253 -0.50 -24.91 -4.53
N GLY A 254 -1.35 -25.50 -5.39
CA GLY A 254 -2.76 -25.12 -5.54
C GLY A 254 -2.98 -23.85 -6.35
N ALA A 255 -1.96 -23.29 -7.01
CA ALA A 255 -2.12 -22.18 -7.94
C ALA A 255 -2.99 -22.58 -9.13
N ASP A 256 -3.48 -21.58 -9.90
CA ASP A 256 -4.29 -21.79 -11.10
C ASP A 256 -3.45 -21.56 -12.37
N PRO A 257 -2.78 -22.61 -12.94
CA PRO A 257 -2.12 -22.51 -14.24
C PRO A 257 -3.17 -22.42 -15.35
N CYS A 258 -3.22 -21.25 -16.01
CA CYS A 258 -4.23 -20.96 -17.03
C CYS A 258 -3.85 -21.49 -18.44
N PHE A 259 -2.99 -22.48 -18.52
CA PHE A 259 -2.55 -23.12 -19.76
C PHE A 259 -2.29 -24.62 -19.51
N PRO A 260 -2.49 -25.47 -20.52
CA PRO A 260 -2.27 -26.91 -20.36
C PRO A 260 -0.77 -27.22 -20.21
N ARG A 261 -0.47 -28.30 -19.48
CA ARG A 261 0.90 -28.76 -19.25
C ARG A 261 1.63 -29.08 -20.56
N ALA A 262 0.88 -29.45 -21.63
CA ALA A 262 1.42 -29.69 -22.96
C ALA A 262 2.00 -28.43 -23.64
N ASP A 263 1.55 -27.24 -23.28
CA ASP A 263 2.01 -25.98 -23.84
C ASP A 263 3.31 -25.47 -23.21
N CYS A 264 3.89 -26.23 -22.28
CA CYS A 264 5.16 -25.93 -21.66
C CYS A 264 6.30 -26.10 -22.67
N ASP A 265 6.84 -24.98 -23.18
CA ASP A 265 7.91 -24.96 -24.19
C ASP A 265 9.31 -24.68 -23.59
N GLY A 266 9.40 -24.34 -22.33
CA GLY A 266 10.64 -24.00 -21.63
C GLY A 266 11.34 -22.72 -22.14
N ARG A 267 10.70 -21.96 -23.04
CA ARG A 267 11.25 -20.75 -23.66
C ARG A 267 10.57 -19.49 -23.17
N ARG A 268 9.24 -19.52 -23.04
CA ARG A 268 8.45 -18.42 -22.56
C ARG A 268 8.49 -18.35 -21.04
N GLY A 269 8.47 -17.12 -20.50
CA GLY A 269 8.37 -16.89 -19.07
C GLY A 269 6.93 -16.96 -18.57
N LEU A 270 6.75 -17.08 -17.26
CA LEU A 270 5.45 -17.09 -16.60
C LEU A 270 5.04 -15.69 -16.16
N LEU A 271 3.75 -15.41 -16.14
CA LEU A 271 3.17 -14.22 -15.49
C LEU A 271 2.28 -14.66 -14.34
N ALA A 272 2.50 -14.06 -13.17
CA ALA A 272 1.69 -14.33 -11.98
C ALA A 272 0.89 -13.09 -11.59
N TYR A 273 -0.42 -13.27 -11.41
CA TYR A 273 -1.35 -12.24 -10.98
C TYR A 273 -1.99 -12.62 -9.64
N GLN A 274 -2.68 -11.67 -8.99
CA GLN A 274 -3.23 -11.83 -7.64
C GLN A 274 -2.17 -12.20 -6.58
N LYS A 275 -0.92 -11.80 -6.79
CA LYS A 275 0.17 -12.01 -5.81
C LYS A 275 -0.02 -11.21 -4.52
N ARG A 276 -0.80 -10.14 -4.55
CA ARG A 276 -1.07 -9.25 -3.42
C ARG A 276 -2.55 -8.89 -3.34
N ASP A 277 -3.03 -8.73 -2.13
CA ASP A 277 -4.36 -8.18 -1.86
C ASP A 277 -4.25 -6.65 -1.72
N TYR A 278 -5.02 -5.92 -2.52
CA TYR A 278 -5.08 -4.46 -2.54
C TYR A 278 -6.38 -3.91 -1.96
N THR A 279 -7.21 -4.74 -1.33
CA THR A 279 -8.53 -4.33 -0.80
C THR A 279 -8.44 -3.53 0.50
N GLY A 280 -7.33 -3.62 1.23
CA GLY A 280 -7.07 -2.86 2.45
C GLY A 280 -5.87 -1.93 2.31
N GLY A 281 -5.73 -0.91 3.14
CA GLY A 281 -4.64 0.07 3.10
C GLY A 281 -3.21 -0.52 3.20
N ARG A 282 -3.08 -1.81 3.52
CA ARG A 282 -1.86 -2.63 3.39
C ARG A 282 -2.07 -3.60 2.24
N SER A 283 -1.01 -3.91 1.49
CA SER A 283 -1.07 -4.89 0.39
C SER A 283 -0.30 -6.18 0.76
N PRO A 284 -0.86 -7.05 1.62
CA PRO A 284 -0.21 -8.29 2.01
C PRO A 284 -0.08 -9.22 0.79
N ARG A 285 0.93 -10.09 0.83
CA ARG A 285 1.12 -11.09 -0.20
C ARG A 285 0.07 -12.19 -0.04
N ASN A 286 -0.62 -12.52 -1.11
CA ASN A 286 -1.52 -13.66 -1.14
C ASN A 286 -0.73 -14.98 -1.11
N PRO A 287 -1.26 -16.02 -0.50
CA PRO A 287 -0.73 -17.37 -0.64
C PRO A 287 -0.81 -17.83 -2.10
N VAL A 288 0.03 -18.79 -2.48
CA VAL A 288 0.24 -19.19 -3.88
C VAL A 288 -1.00 -19.83 -4.50
N ASP A 289 -1.85 -20.47 -3.71
CA ASP A 289 -3.14 -21.05 -4.12
C ASP A 289 -4.13 -20.04 -4.72
N LYS A 290 -3.94 -18.76 -4.45
CA LYS A 290 -4.74 -17.67 -5.04
C LYS A 290 -4.11 -17.07 -6.31
N TRP A 291 -2.94 -17.56 -6.72
CA TRP A 291 -2.25 -16.96 -7.86
C TRP A 291 -2.78 -17.51 -9.17
N ILE A 292 -2.99 -16.62 -10.12
CA ILE A 292 -3.23 -16.94 -11.53
C ILE A 292 -1.88 -17.01 -12.22
N ILE A 293 -1.50 -18.19 -12.72
CA ILE A 293 -0.25 -18.41 -13.44
C ILE A 293 -0.56 -18.53 -14.93
N ALA A 294 -0.12 -17.55 -15.70
CA ALA A 294 -0.35 -17.50 -17.13
C ALA A 294 0.95 -17.63 -17.94
N LEU A 295 0.82 -18.18 -19.14
CA LEU A 295 1.93 -18.28 -20.07
C LEU A 295 2.24 -16.91 -20.67
N GLY A 296 3.38 -16.32 -20.30
CA GLY A 296 3.80 -15.01 -20.77
C GLY A 296 4.23 -15.03 -22.24
N ARG A 297 4.36 -13.83 -22.83
CA ARG A 297 4.87 -13.62 -24.20
C ARG A 297 6.33 -13.16 -24.22
N HIS A 298 6.98 -13.11 -23.07
CA HIS A 298 8.37 -12.72 -22.90
C HIS A 298 9.24 -13.98 -22.74
N PRO A 299 10.55 -13.91 -23.06
CA PRO A 299 11.46 -15.00 -22.85
C PRO A 299 11.71 -15.25 -21.36
N ALA A 300 11.92 -16.50 -20.98
CA ALA A 300 12.35 -16.86 -19.64
C ALA A 300 13.80 -16.46 -19.37
N LEU A 301 14.15 -16.28 -18.10
CA LEU A 301 15.53 -16.03 -17.66
C LEU A 301 16.19 -17.29 -17.11
N VAL A 302 15.46 -18.10 -16.34
CA VAL A 302 15.94 -19.34 -15.71
C VAL A 302 14.95 -20.48 -15.91
N SER A 303 15.43 -21.72 -15.90
CA SER A 303 14.55 -22.90 -15.98
C SER A 303 13.66 -23.05 -14.74
N GLY A 304 12.56 -23.79 -14.85
CA GLY A 304 11.68 -24.11 -13.72
C GLY A 304 12.42 -24.82 -12.58
N ALA A 305 13.29 -25.77 -12.90
CA ALA A 305 14.12 -26.45 -11.92
C ALA A 305 15.03 -25.47 -11.14
N THR A 306 15.70 -24.56 -11.85
CA THR A 306 16.54 -23.52 -11.25
C THR A 306 15.72 -22.58 -10.36
N TRP A 307 14.57 -22.13 -10.85
CA TRP A 307 13.68 -21.25 -10.10
C TRP A 307 13.15 -21.93 -8.83
N ARG A 308 12.76 -23.20 -8.91
CA ARG A 308 12.33 -24.01 -7.77
C ARG A 308 13.43 -24.13 -6.71
N ALA A 309 14.65 -24.47 -7.11
CA ALA A 309 15.79 -24.51 -6.18
C ALA A 309 16.00 -23.18 -5.45
N VAL A 310 15.80 -22.05 -6.13
CA VAL A 310 15.82 -20.71 -5.51
C VAL A 310 14.72 -20.57 -4.48
N GLN A 311 13.49 -21.05 -4.75
CA GLN A 311 12.39 -20.98 -3.77
C GLN A 311 12.65 -21.84 -2.53
N GLU A 312 13.17 -23.02 -2.70
CA GLU A 312 13.58 -23.92 -1.60
C GLU A 312 14.62 -23.23 -0.68
N LEU A 313 15.62 -22.57 -1.25
CA LEU A 313 16.62 -21.79 -0.49
C LEU A 313 16.03 -20.53 0.18
N LEU A 314 14.96 -19.95 -0.38
CA LEU A 314 14.29 -18.76 0.19
C LEU A 314 13.27 -19.11 1.26
N THR A 315 12.77 -20.34 1.27
CA THR A 315 11.84 -20.83 2.30
C THR A 315 12.65 -21.03 3.58
N PRO A 316 12.33 -20.33 4.66
CA PRO A 316 13.09 -20.53 5.89
C PRO A 316 12.72 -21.89 6.48
N ASP A 317 13.61 -22.86 6.36
CA ASP A 317 13.56 -24.11 7.14
C ASP A 317 13.80 -23.89 8.65
N ARG A 318 13.86 -22.62 9.05
CA ARG A 318 14.15 -22.22 10.42
C ARG A 318 13.00 -21.35 10.96
N ALA A 319 12.32 -21.91 11.95
CA ALA A 319 11.67 -21.09 12.95
C ALA A 319 12.57 -19.89 13.33
N PRO A 320 12.03 -18.66 13.50
CA PRO A 320 12.84 -17.48 13.86
C PRO A 320 13.74 -17.87 15.02
N ALA A 321 15.06 -17.67 14.84
CA ALA A 321 16.08 -18.17 15.74
C ALA A 321 15.68 -17.91 17.20
N VAL A 322 15.61 -18.97 17.99
CA VAL A 322 15.22 -19.00 19.41
C VAL A 322 15.99 -17.94 20.23
N HIS A 323 17.17 -17.54 19.77
CA HIS A 323 18.04 -16.52 20.39
C HIS A 323 17.41 -15.12 20.47
N ASN A 324 16.56 -14.69 19.50
CA ASN A 324 15.85 -13.41 19.59
C ASN A 324 14.80 -13.38 20.72
N ARG A 325 14.33 -14.54 21.17
CA ARG A 325 13.38 -14.64 22.29
C ARG A 325 14.08 -14.70 23.64
N ARG A 326 15.35 -15.16 23.69
CA ARG A 326 16.14 -15.29 24.93
C ARG A 326 16.94 -14.03 25.30
N ALA A 327 17.24 -13.16 24.34
CA ALA A 327 18.06 -11.97 24.53
C ALA A 327 17.26 -10.86 25.24
N LEU A 328 17.65 -10.50 26.47
CA LEU A 328 16.89 -9.56 27.32
C LEU A 328 16.87 -8.15 26.72
N LEU A 329 18.02 -7.67 26.22
CA LEU A 329 18.19 -6.32 25.69
C LEU A 329 17.83 -6.19 24.20
N SER A 330 17.19 -7.20 23.60
CA SER A 330 16.80 -7.15 22.19
C SER A 330 15.86 -5.99 21.92
N GLY A 331 16.31 -5.03 21.12
CA GLY A 331 15.57 -3.80 20.76
C GLY A 331 15.85 -2.59 21.65
N LEU A 332 16.50 -2.78 22.80
CA LEU A 332 16.85 -1.74 23.79
C LEU A 332 18.34 -1.33 23.73
N LEU A 333 19.21 -2.17 23.13
CA LEU A 333 20.67 -1.97 23.14
C LEU A 333 21.14 -1.24 21.88
N PHE A 334 21.93 -0.18 22.08
CA PHE A 334 22.45 0.70 21.04
C PHE A 334 23.98 0.80 21.11
N CYS A 335 24.60 1.07 19.98
CA CYS A 335 26.04 1.32 19.87
C CYS A 335 26.32 2.80 20.16
N ALA A 336 27.05 3.11 21.20
CA ALA A 336 27.43 4.48 21.53
C ALA A 336 28.32 5.14 20.46
N ARG A 337 29.05 4.34 19.63
CA ARG A 337 29.95 4.87 18.59
C ARG A 337 29.24 5.29 17.31
N CYS A 338 28.17 4.59 16.90
CA CYS A 338 27.49 4.87 15.62
C CYS A 338 25.97 5.05 15.73
N GLY A 339 25.39 4.96 16.93
CA GLY A 339 23.95 5.14 17.17
C GLY A 339 23.05 3.98 16.70
N GLU A 340 23.59 3.01 15.96
CA GLU A 340 22.81 1.87 15.46
C GLU A 340 22.52 0.85 16.58
N LYS A 341 21.41 0.12 16.45
CA LYS A 341 21.06 -0.96 17.40
C LYS A 341 22.08 -2.10 17.36
N LEU A 342 22.34 -2.71 18.51
CA LEU A 342 22.98 -4.02 18.55
C LEU A 342 21.92 -5.11 18.48
N LEU A 343 22.20 -6.12 17.68
CA LEU A 343 21.29 -7.25 17.45
C LEU A 343 21.90 -8.54 17.97
N PRO A 344 21.12 -9.41 18.65
CA PRO A 344 21.62 -10.69 19.12
C PRO A 344 21.88 -11.62 17.94
N LYS A 345 23.09 -12.21 17.88
CA LYS A 345 23.50 -13.19 16.88
C LYS A 345 24.04 -14.44 17.55
N ALA A 346 23.46 -15.58 17.16
CA ALA A 346 23.89 -16.87 17.68
C ALA A 346 25.37 -17.20 17.39
N ARG A 347 26.02 -17.83 18.34
CA ARG A 347 27.30 -18.53 18.20
C ARG A 347 27.11 -20.05 18.11
N LYS A 348 28.14 -20.77 17.66
CA LYS A 348 28.20 -22.23 17.79
C LYS A 348 28.17 -22.58 19.30
N GLY A 349 27.31 -23.51 19.70
CA GLY A 349 27.16 -23.90 21.09
C GLY A 349 26.02 -23.24 21.89
N GLY A 350 25.08 -22.53 21.20
CA GLY A 350 23.84 -22.05 21.83
C GLY A 350 23.95 -20.70 22.55
N SER A 351 25.14 -20.12 22.68
CA SER A 351 25.37 -18.75 23.15
C SER A 351 25.09 -17.72 22.04
N TYR A 352 25.05 -16.43 22.39
CA TYR A 352 24.88 -15.34 21.42
C TYR A 352 25.66 -14.10 21.85
N ASP A 353 25.99 -13.26 20.86
CA ASP A 353 26.53 -11.92 21.07
C ASP A 353 25.59 -10.87 20.54
N TYR A 354 25.64 -9.70 21.15
CA TYR A 354 25.10 -8.49 20.59
C TYR A 354 26.11 -7.86 19.62
N ILE A 355 25.72 -7.74 18.35
CA ILE A 355 26.57 -7.20 17.28
C ILE A 355 25.91 -5.95 16.70
N CYS A 356 26.71 -4.89 16.52
CA CYS A 356 26.24 -3.65 15.90
C CYS A 356 25.63 -3.92 14.53
N ARG A 357 24.43 -3.39 14.30
CA ARG A 357 23.67 -3.54 13.04
C ARG A 357 24.45 -3.00 11.83
N ALA A 358 25.26 -1.94 12.01
CA ALA A 358 26.12 -1.43 10.95
C ALA A 358 27.10 -2.50 10.45
N LYS A 359 27.74 -3.26 11.37
CA LYS A 359 28.62 -4.38 11.01
C LYS A 359 27.87 -5.50 10.29
N LEU A 360 26.67 -5.82 10.73
CA LEU A 360 25.87 -6.88 10.12
C LEU A 360 25.41 -6.54 8.70
N ARG A 361 25.19 -5.25 8.44
CA ARG A 361 24.68 -4.77 7.14
C ARG A 361 25.78 -4.43 6.13
N ARG A 362 26.87 -3.79 6.59
CA ARG A 362 27.89 -3.20 5.73
C ARG A 362 29.27 -3.84 5.89
N GLY A 363 29.40 -4.86 6.75
CA GLY A 363 30.66 -5.54 7.03
C GLY A 363 31.35 -5.05 8.30
N ALA A 364 32.35 -5.79 8.76
CA ALA A 364 33.04 -5.56 10.04
C ALA A 364 33.67 -4.16 10.16
N ALA A 365 34.15 -3.60 9.05
CA ALA A 365 34.80 -2.28 9.01
C ALA A 365 33.79 -1.10 9.20
N ALA A 366 32.47 -1.34 9.10
CA ALA A 366 31.47 -0.28 9.18
C ALA A 366 31.30 0.32 10.60
N CYS A 367 31.83 -0.32 11.63
CA CYS A 367 31.83 0.20 13.00
C CYS A 367 32.99 -0.46 13.81
N SER A 368 33.74 0.33 14.56
CA SER A 368 34.85 -0.15 15.40
C SER A 368 34.40 -0.73 16.73
N CYS A 369 33.12 -0.58 17.15
CA CYS A 369 32.61 -1.05 18.42
C CYS A 369 32.75 -2.59 18.54
N PRO A 370 33.40 -3.17 19.57
CA PRO A 370 33.51 -4.61 19.74
C PRO A 370 32.13 -5.27 19.95
N ASN A 371 32.05 -6.57 19.68
CA ASN A 371 30.85 -7.33 19.98
C ASN A 371 30.72 -7.51 21.49
N LEU A 372 29.50 -7.51 22.00
CA LEU A 372 29.22 -7.68 23.42
C LEU A 372 28.65 -9.08 23.68
N SER A 373 29.19 -9.80 24.62
CA SER A 373 28.68 -11.10 25.05
C SER A 373 27.23 -11.00 25.51
N GLY A 374 26.36 -11.85 24.95
CA GLY A 374 24.94 -11.83 25.31
C GLY A 374 24.70 -12.16 26.78
N ALA A 375 25.41 -13.14 27.32
CA ALA A 375 25.29 -13.51 28.73
C ALA A 375 25.74 -12.37 29.67
N ALA A 376 26.90 -11.75 29.37
CA ALA A 376 27.40 -10.64 30.16
C ALA A 376 26.47 -9.41 30.12
N ALA A 377 25.96 -9.07 28.94
CA ALA A 377 25.05 -7.95 28.78
C ALA A 377 23.72 -8.16 29.51
N ASP A 378 23.18 -9.37 29.41
CA ASP A 378 21.89 -9.67 30.04
C ASP A 378 22.02 -9.73 31.57
N GLN A 379 23.15 -10.24 32.09
CA GLN A 379 23.42 -10.21 33.52
C GLN A 379 23.58 -8.76 34.01
N ALA A 380 24.37 -7.94 33.32
CA ALA A 380 24.54 -6.54 33.67
C ALA A 380 23.20 -5.76 33.70
N ALA A 381 22.27 -6.12 32.80
CA ALA A 381 20.94 -5.52 32.83
C ALA A 381 20.11 -5.90 34.06
N LEU A 382 20.18 -7.18 34.47
CA LEU A 382 19.52 -7.66 35.70
C LEU A 382 20.14 -7.02 36.93
N ASP A 383 21.45 -6.92 36.99
CA ASP A 383 22.18 -6.27 38.10
C ASP A 383 21.82 -4.80 38.22
N ALA A 384 21.76 -4.07 37.10
CA ALA A 384 21.36 -2.67 37.07
C ALA A 384 19.90 -2.48 37.55
N LEU A 385 18.98 -3.36 37.14
CA LEU A 385 17.59 -3.33 37.61
C LEU A 385 17.50 -3.66 39.10
N SER A 386 18.27 -4.65 39.59
CA SER A 386 18.28 -5.06 40.99
C SER A 386 18.83 -3.95 41.89
N ALA A 387 19.87 -3.26 41.45
CA ALA A 387 20.45 -2.12 42.17
C ALA A 387 19.47 -0.93 42.29
N GLN A 388 18.71 -0.64 41.20
CA GLN A 388 17.75 0.46 41.20
C GLN A 388 16.42 0.11 41.91
N PHE A 389 16.03 -1.17 41.85
CA PHE A 389 14.78 -1.66 42.44
C PHE A 389 15.03 -2.81 43.44
N PRO A 390 15.61 -2.54 44.63
CA PRO A 390 16.00 -3.60 45.56
C PRO A 390 14.86 -4.52 46.00
N ARG A 391 13.62 -4.01 46.03
CA ARG A 391 12.42 -4.79 46.37
C ARG A 391 12.04 -5.81 45.30
N LEU A 392 12.49 -5.63 44.07
CA LEU A 392 12.21 -6.54 42.95
C LEU A 392 13.39 -7.53 42.72
N ALA A 393 14.58 -7.23 43.26
CA ALA A 393 15.78 -8.01 43.02
C ALA A 393 15.61 -9.54 43.28
N PRO A 394 15.07 -10.02 44.43
CA PRO A 394 14.92 -11.46 44.64
C PRO A 394 13.97 -12.11 43.62
N ARG A 395 12.93 -11.41 43.22
CA ARG A 395 11.96 -11.92 42.24
C ARG A 395 12.49 -11.93 40.81
N LEU A 396 13.37 -10.96 40.46
CA LEU A 396 13.96 -10.88 39.11
C LEU A 396 14.83 -12.08 38.76
N GLU A 397 15.52 -12.63 39.74
CA GLU A 397 16.37 -13.82 39.58
C GLU A 397 15.57 -15.12 39.43
N GLU A 398 14.41 -15.20 40.08
CA GLU A 398 13.50 -16.35 40.03
C GLU A 398 12.62 -16.38 38.75
N LEU A 399 12.47 -15.26 38.05
CA LEU A 399 11.62 -15.17 36.87
C LEU A 399 12.14 -16.03 35.71
N ALA A 400 11.20 -16.62 34.97
CA ALA A 400 11.51 -17.25 33.69
C ALA A 400 12.10 -16.21 32.71
N ARG A 401 12.93 -16.68 31.77
CA ARG A 401 13.65 -15.80 30.81
C ARG A 401 12.78 -14.84 30.04
N GLU A 402 11.56 -15.25 29.70
CA GLU A 402 10.57 -14.42 28.99
C GLU A 402 10.05 -13.29 29.87
N GLU A 403 9.85 -13.57 31.15
CA GLU A 403 9.40 -12.59 32.16
C GLU A 403 10.52 -11.60 32.49
N GLN A 404 11.77 -12.05 32.64
CA GLN A 404 12.96 -11.18 32.78
C GLN A 404 13.04 -10.19 31.61
N ARG A 405 12.79 -10.68 30.39
CA ARG A 405 12.78 -9.84 29.20
C ARG A 405 11.61 -8.83 29.21
N ALA A 406 10.45 -9.21 29.70
CA ALA A 406 9.31 -8.30 29.87
C ALA A 406 9.63 -7.21 30.90
N ALA A 407 10.25 -7.57 32.03
CA ALA A 407 10.72 -6.63 33.04
C ALA A 407 11.72 -5.62 32.46
N CYS A 408 12.75 -6.09 31.72
CA CYS A 408 13.69 -5.20 31.04
C CYS A 408 12.98 -4.20 30.10
N ARG A 409 11.97 -4.63 29.35
CA ARG A 409 11.23 -3.76 28.45
C ARG A 409 10.35 -2.70 29.12
N ILE A 410 9.90 -2.98 30.32
CA ILE A 410 9.08 -2.06 31.11
C ILE A 410 9.97 -1.06 31.85
N LEU A 411 11.09 -1.53 32.42
CA LEU A 411 11.91 -0.77 33.36
C LEU A 411 13.10 -0.07 32.70
N LEU A 412 13.60 -0.56 31.52
CA LEU A 412 14.68 0.05 30.79
C LEU A 412 14.18 0.82 29.58
N GLN A 413 14.55 2.07 29.46
CA GLN A 413 14.30 2.88 28.29
C GLN A 413 15.34 2.60 27.19
N ARG A 414 16.62 2.46 27.59
CA ARG A 414 17.75 2.31 26.67
C ARG A 414 18.96 1.73 27.37
N ALA A 415 19.79 1.03 26.60
CA ALA A 415 21.14 0.63 27.00
C ALA A 415 22.11 1.03 25.88
N ASP A 416 23.28 1.56 26.23
CA ASP A 416 24.31 2.00 25.30
C ASP A 416 25.61 1.28 25.57
N TRP A 417 26.22 0.68 24.53
CA TRP A 417 27.50 -0.01 24.56
C TRP A 417 28.57 0.77 23.80
N ASP A 418 29.64 1.20 24.45
CA ASP A 418 30.73 1.95 23.81
C ASP A 418 31.92 1.07 23.39
N GLY A 419 31.97 -0.18 23.85
CA GLY A 419 33.04 -1.15 23.61
C GLY A 419 33.82 -1.53 24.87
N ALA A 420 33.63 -0.82 25.95
CA ALA A 420 34.19 -1.11 27.28
C ALA A 420 33.10 -1.14 28.34
N ASP A 421 32.22 -0.13 28.36
CA ASP A 421 31.17 0.05 29.35
C ASP A 421 29.76 -0.04 28.76
N LEU A 422 28.85 -0.58 29.59
CA LEU A 422 27.43 -0.70 29.28
C LEU A 422 26.62 0.23 30.19
N ALA A 423 26.12 1.30 29.61
CA ALA A 423 25.31 2.29 30.32
C ALA A 423 23.81 2.02 30.15
N PHE A 424 23.03 2.13 31.24
CA PHE A 424 21.59 1.92 31.25
C PHE A 424 20.85 3.20 31.57
N THR A 425 19.82 3.51 30.76
CA THR A 425 18.82 4.54 31.04
C THR A 425 17.54 3.86 31.49
N LEU A 426 17.09 4.13 32.71
CA LEU A 426 15.91 3.54 33.31
C LEU A 426 14.67 4.40 33.03
N CYS A 427 13.49 3.77 32.97
CA CYS A 427 12.24 4.48 32.95
C CYS A 427 12.00 5.18 34.31
N ARG A 428 11.56 6.42 34.31
CA ARG A 428 11.05 7.07 35.53
C ARG A 428 9.67 6.48 35.82
N LEU A 429 9.57 5.77 36.93
CA LEU A 429 8.31 5.29 37.49
C LEU A 429 7.57 6.39 38.21
#